data_bb6cda52d8196c4d3e0e83d7d31bf988
#
_entry.id   bb6cda52d8196c4d3e0e83d7d31bf988
#
_cell.length_a   1.000
_cell.length_b   1.000
_cell.length_c   1.000
_cell.angle_alpha   90.00
_cell.angle_beta   90.00
_cell.angle_gamma   90.00
#
_symmetry.space_group_name_H-M   'P 1'
#
loop_
_entity.id
_entity.type
_entity.pdbx_description
1 polymer ?
#
loop_
_entity_poly.entity_id
_entity_poly.type
_entity_poly.pdbx_seq_one_letter_code
_entity_poly.pdbx_strand_id
1 'polypeptide(L)'
;MNCRFLYNTDVDALINFKKAGLNLLAFGDYTGKMLGDYFEKEYGVEIFRKPFPVGFGDTAKWLRALGTRLGKSNQVEEIIEKEEEIYREKIAKLRPALQGKKILVLTYNHELDWILKTAMDAGMEIVKIGILNFSQDEGFRTELDLKCPVEIDYDKEKRSEDVERYKPDVLLTNYASSIADKVKISDIIPMCPDVGFESGIKTVERWAQLMKLNRKGDWTGDSELFNKYYSG
;
A
#
# COMPACT_ATOMS: atom_id res chain seq x y z
N MET A 1 24.63 6.67 -5.91
CA MET A 1 23.56 7.70 -5.94
C MET A 1 24.22 9.03 -5.61
N ASN A 2 24.08 10.05 -6.48
CA ASN A 2 24.77 11.32 -6.28
C ASN A 2 24.08 12.23 -5.27
N CYS A 3 22.75 12.24 -5.29
CA CYS A 3 21.96 13.13 -4.47
C CYS A 3 20.57 12.52 -4.24
N ARG A 4 20.02 12.72 -3.05
CA ARG A 4 18.63 12.47 -2.72
C ARG A 4 17.98 13.83 -2.46
N PHE A 5 17.37 14.39 -3.49
CA PHE A 5 16.88 15.76 -3.46
C PHE A 5 15.88 15.98 -2.32
N LEU A 6 16.10 17.05 -1.55
CA LEU A 6 15.33 17.51 -0.38
C LEU A 6 15.37 16.60 0.87
N TYR A 7 16.21 15.58 0.93
CA TYR A 7 16.31 14.75 2.13
C TYR A 7 17.75 14.34 2.43
N ASN A 8 18.28 14.75 3.59
CA ASN A 8 19.63 14.42 4.05
C ASN A 8 20.71 14.66 2.97
N THR A 9 20.65 15.80 2.31
CA THR A 9 21.53 16.14 1.20
C THR A 9 22.41 17.29 1.59
N ASP A 10 23.72 17.12 1.47
CA ASP A 10 24.68 18.22 1.64
C ASP A 10 24.75 19.11 0.40
N VAL A 11 25.37 20.28 0.56
CA VAL A 11 25.50 21.28 -0.52
C VAL A 11 26.30 20.73 -1.70
N ASP A 12 27.34 19.94 -1.45
CA ASP A 12 28.19 19.38 -2.52
C ASP A 12 27.42 18.36 -3.35
N ALA A 13 26.59 17.54 -2.72
CA ALA A 13 25.72 16.62 -3.44
C ALA A 13 24.67 17.36 -4.29
N LEU A 14 24.09 18.47 -3.80
CA LEU A 14 23.18 19.32 -4.56
C LEU A 14 23.88 19.96 -5.77
N ILE A 15 25.08 20.49 -5.61
CA ILE A 15 25.85 21.08 -6.71
C ILE A 15 26.12 20.02 -7.80
N ASN A 16 26.34 18.79 -7.40
CA ASN A 16 26.72 17.69 -8.29
C ASN A 16 25.55 16.88 -8.85
N PHE A 17 24.27 17.20 -8.53
CA PHE A 17 23.15 16.40 -8.99
C PHE A 17 23.05 16.29 -10.53
N LYS A 18 23.44 17.34 -11.25
CA LYS A 18 23.49 17.38 -12.71
C LYS A 18 24.45 16.36 -13.34
N LYS A 19 25.41 15.84 -12.58
CA LYS A 19 26.36 14.82 -13.04
C LYS A 19 25.76 13.43 -13.09
N ALA A 20 24.52 13.24 -12.59
CA ALA A 20 23.82 11.98 -12.71
C ALA A 20 23.43 11.74 -14.18
N GLY A 21 23.71 10.54 -14.67
CA GLY A 21 23.27 10.13 -16.02
C GLY A 21 21.77 9.92 -16.13
N LEU A 22 21.08 9.73 -15.01
CA LEU A 22 19.63 9.57 -14.93
C LEU A 22 19.14 10.01 -13.55
N ASN A 23 18.06 10.74 -13.49
CA ASN A 23 17.37 11.11 -12.28
C ASN A 23 16.05 10.33 -12.17
N LEU A 24 15.72 9.87 -10.97
CA LEU A 24 14.50 9.09 -10.72
C LEU A 24 13.48 9.97 -10.00
N LEU A 25 12.24 9.93 -10.46
CA LEU A 25 11.12 10.58 -9.81
C LEU A 25 10.65 9.72 -8.63
N ALA A 26 10.62 10.30 -7.42
CA ALA A 26 10.16 9.56 -6.23
C ALA A 26 8.63 9.52 -6.16
N PHE A 27 7.96 10.65 -6.43
CA PHE A 27 6.51 10.80 -6.34
C PHE A 27 5.93 11.29 -7.67
N GLY A 28 4.80 10.71 -8.07
CA GLY A 28 4.08 11.06 -9.29
C GLY A 28 3.01 12.13 -9.10
N ASP A 29 2.96 12.77 -7.93
CA ASP A 29 2.03 13.85 -7.63
C ASP A 29 2.34 15.14 -8.42
N TYR A 30 1.48 16.15 -8.26
CA TYR A 30 1.64 17.44 -8.92
C TYR A 30 3.01 18.06 -8.66
N THR A 31 3.48 18.03 -7.40
CA THR A 31 4.75 18.61 -6.99
C THR A 31 5.93 17.88 -7.65
N GLY A 32 5.91 16.55 -7.65
CA GLY A 32 6.94 15.74 -8.30
C GLY A 32 7.01 15.98 -9.80
N LYS A 33 5.86 16.04 -10.49
CA LYS A 33 5.79 16.36 -11.93
C LYS A 33 6.35 17.76 -12.22
N MET A 34 5.91 18.76 -11.45
CA MET A 34 6.37 20.15 -11.60
C MET A 34 7.89 20.28 -11.41
N LEU A 35 8.44 19.64 -10.37
CA LEU A 35 9.89 19.64 -10.14
C LEU A 35 10.63 18.92 -11.26
N GLY A 36 10.11 17.81 -11.75
CA GLY A 36 10.67 17.10 -12.89
C GLY A 36 10.75 17.99 -14.14
N ASP A 37 9.64 18.66 -14.48
CA ASP A 37 9.58 19.59 -15.62
C ASP A 37 10.57 20.75 -15.48
N TYR A 38 10.65 21.30 -14.27
CA TYR A 38 11.59 22.36 -13.96
C TYR A 38 13.05 21.92 -14.15
N PHE A 39 13.43 20.77 -13.64
CA PHE A 39 14.80 20.27 -13.74
C PHE A 39 15.19 19.91 -15.17
N GLU A 40 14.30 19.32 -15.95
CA GLU A 40 14.57 19.06 -17.36
C GLU A 40 14.74 20.37 -18.15
N LYS A 41 13.86 21.34 -17.91
CA LYS A 41 13.87 22.61 -18.63
C LYS A 41 15.09 23.48 -18.29
N GLU A 42 15.36 23.66 -16.99
CA GLU A 42 16.38 24.63 -16.53
C GLU A 42 17.78 24.04 -16.51
N TYR A 43 17.90 22.72 -16.34
CA TYR A 43 19.21 22.08 -16.19
C TYR A 43 19.54 21.04 -17.26
N GLY A 44 18.61 20.73 -18.15
CA GLY A 44 18.80 19.75 -19.22
C GLY A 44 19.10 18.34 -18.70
N VAL A 45 18.65 18.00 -17.48
CA VAL A 45 18.87 16.69 -16.91
C VAL A 45 17.79 15.72 -17.38
N GLU A 46 18.12 14.44 -17.52
CA GLU A 46 17.16 13.43 -17.86
C GLU A 46 16.47 12.90 -16.62
N ILE A 47 15.12 12.77 -16.67
CA ILE A 47 14.30 12.24 -15.58
C ILE A 47 13.54 11.00 -16.04
N PHE A 48 13.69 9.91 -15.28
CA PHE A 48 12.84 8.73 -15.40
C PHE A 48 11.52 9.00 -14.68
N ARG A 49 10.47 9.23 -15.46
CA ARG A 49 9.20 9.80 -15.02
C ARG A 49 8.25 8.82 -14.33
N LYS A 50 8.63 7.56 -14.18
CA LYS A 50 7.85 6.60 -13.41
C LYS A 50 8.17 6.77 -11.92
N PRO A 51 7.18 7.08 -11.06
CA PRO A 51 7.39 7.22 -9.62
C PRO A 51 7.84 5.89 -9.00
N PHE A 52 8.36 5.95 -7.80
CA PHE A 52 8.74 4.73 -7.08
C PHE A 52 7.53 3.82 -6.88
N PRO A 53 7.67 2.55 -7.23
CA PRO A 53 6.58 1.59 -7.23
C PRO A 53 6.29 1.03 -5.85
N VAL A 54 5.06 0.64 -5.61
CA VAL A 54 4.61 0.00 -4.38
C VAL A 54 4.07 -1.40 -4.70
N GLY A 55 4.57 -2.41 -3.98
CA GLY A 55 4.16 -3.80 -4.16
C GLY A 55 4.85 -4.51 -5.30
N PHE A 56 4.62 -5.83 -5.38
CA PHE A 56 5.37 -6.72 -6.28
C PHE A 56 5.16 -6.37 -7.76
N GLY A 57 3.90 -6.27 -8.20
CA GLY A 57 3.58 -6.10 -9.63
C GLY A 57 4.14 -4.81 -10.20
N ASP A 58 3.92 -3.69 -9.52
CA ASP A 58 4.37 -2.38 -10.01
C ASP A 58 5.89 -2.22 -9.89
N THR A 59 6.52 -2.85 -8.89
CA THR A 59 7.98 -2.87 -8.78
C THR A 59 8.61 -3.63 -9.94
N ALA A 60 8.05 -4.77 -10.33
CA ALA A 60 8.53 -5.53 -11.48
C ALA A 60 8.38 -4.72 -12.79
N LYS A 61 7.23 -4.08 -13.02
CA LYS A 61 7.00 -3.21 -14.19
C LYS A 61 7.97 -2.02 -14.22
N TRP A 62 8.19 -1.40 -13.07
CA TRP A 62 9.09 -0.27 -12.92
C TRP A 62 10.54 -0.66 -13.23
N LEU A 63 11.01 -1.78 -12.66
CA LEU A 63 12.36 -2.30 -12.91
C LEU A 63 12.57 -2.66 -14.38
N ARG A 64 11.59 -3.30 -15.05
CA ARG A 64 11.68 -3.59 -16.48
C ARG A 64 11.85 -2.32 -17.31
N ALA A 65 11.06 -1.29 -17.01
CA ALA A 65 11.16 0.00 -17.69
C ALA A 65 12.52 0.67 -17.45
N LEU A 66 13.02 0.65 -16.22
CA LEU A 66 14.34 1.16 -15.87
C LEU A 66 15.45 0.34 -16.52
N GLY A 67 15.34 -0.98 -16.48
CA GLY A 67 16.31 -1.91 -17.10
C GLY A 67 16.44 -1.69 -18.61
N THR A 68 15.32 -1.50 -19.30
CA THR A 68 15.29 -1.16 -20.72
C THR A 68 16.03 0.16 -20.96
N ARG A 69 15.76 1.19 -20.15
CA ARG A 69 16.41 2.49 -20.25
C ARG A 69 17.93 2.44 -20.03
N LEU A 70 18.38 1.56 -19.15
CA LEU A 70 19.80 1.40 -18.80
C LEU A 70 20.53 0.31 -19.61
N GLY A 71 19.86 -0.39 -20.55
CA GLY A 71 20.41 -1.51 -21.29
C GLY A 71 20.74 -2.72 -20.39
N LYS A 72 19.95 -2.94 -19.32
CA LYS A 72 20.18 -3.96 -18.29
C LYS A 72 19.01 -4.94 -18.13
N SER A 73 18.23 -5.16 -19.19
CA SER A 73 17.00 -5.97 -19.13
C SER A 73 17.23 -7.37 -18.60
N ASN A 74 18.29 -8.08 -19.00
CA ASN A 74 18.57 -9.44 -18.51
C ASN A 74 18.82 -9.47 -17.01
N GLN A 75 19.63 -8.53 -16.49
CA GLN A 75 19.90 -8.43 -15.06
C GLN A 75 18.63 -8.11 -14.24
N VAL A 76 17.73 -7.33 -14.83
CA VAL A 76 16.45 -7.02 -14.20
C VAL A 76 15.54 -8.25 -14.13
N GLU A 77 15.45 -9.05 -15.19
CA GLU A 77 14.65 -10.28 -15.14
C GLU A 77 15.18 -11.26 -14.10
N GLU A 78 16.50 -11.46 -14.00
CA GLU A 78 17.10 -12.29 -12.96
C GLU A 78 16.73 -11.84 -11.53
N ILE A 79 16.70 -10.52 -11.30
CA ILE A 79 16.27 -9.94 -10.01
C ILE A 79 14.78 -10.23 -9.78
N ILE A 80 13.93 -10.00 -10.79
CA ILE A 80 12.49 -10.18 -10.67
C ILE A 80 12.15 -11.65 -10.42
N GLU A 81 12.77 -12.58 -11.13
CA GLU A 81 12.57 -14.03 -10.95
C GLU A 81 12.90 -14.47 -9.52
N LYS A 82 14.03 -14.01 -9.00
CA LYS A 82 14.43 -14.31 -7.62
C LYS A 82 13.43 -13.73 -6.60
N GLU A 83 12.99 -12.49 -6.77
CA GLU A 83 12.05 -11.86 -5.87
C GLU A 83 10.64 -12.48 -5.98
N GLU A 84 10.26 -12.98 -7.17
CA GLU A 84 9.01 -13.71 -7.38
C GLU A 84 9.00 -15.04 -6.62
N GLU A 85 10.11 -15.76 -6.60
CA GLU A 85 10.26 -17.00 -5.84
C GLU A 85 10.09 -16.73 -4.33
N ILE A 86 10.77 -15.70 -3.82
CA ILE A 86 10.62 -15.25 -2.42
C ILE A 86 9.17 -14.84 -2.12
N TYR A 87 8.53 -14.09 -3.03
CA TYR A 87 7.15 -13.68 -2.88
C TYR A 87 6.20 -14.89 -2.79
N ARG A 88 6.34 -15.86 -3.71
CA ARG A 88 5.52 -17.07 -3.73
C ARG A 88 5.67 -17.90 -2.45
N GLU A 89 6.90 -18.06 -1.95
CA GLU A 89 7.16 -18.75 -0.69
C GLU A 89 6.49 -18.07 0.50
N LYS A 90 6.60 -16.74 0.59
CA LYS A 90 5.97 -15.96 1.67
C LYS A 90 4.44 -16.10 1.61
N ILE A 91 3.84 -15.93 0.44
CA ILE A 91 2.41 -16.09 0.23
C ILE A 91 1.93 -17.51 0.61
N ALA A 92 2.66 -18.54 0.22
CA ALA A 92 2.33 -19.93 0.57
C ALA A 92 2.29 -20.15 2.10
N LYS A 93 3.21 -19.53 2.84
CA LYS A 93 3.24 -19.57 4.32
C LYS A 93 2.10 -18.81 4.99
N LEU A 94 1.60 -17.75 4.35
CA LEU A 94 0.52 -16.89 4.87
C LEU A 94 -0.86 -17.45 4.59
N ARG A 95 -1.02 -18.13 3.45
CA ARG A 95 -2.31 -18.64 2.97
C ARG A 95 -3.10 -19.47 3.99
N PRO A 96 -2.52 -20.41 4.76
CA PRO A 96 -3.30 -21.18 5.74
C PRO A 96 -4.01 -20.34 6.81
N ALA A 97 -3.49 -19.16 7.15
CA ALA A 97 -4.10 -18.27 8.13
C ALA A 97 -5.14 -17.31 7.52
N LEU A 98 -5.05 -17.06 6.21
CA LEU A 98 -5.80 -15.99 5.52
C LEU A 98 -6.80 -16.52 4.49
N GLN A 99 -6.68 -17.77 4.04
CA GLN A 99 -7.57 -18.38 3.08
C GLN A 99 -9.05 -18.22 3.48
N GLY A 100 -9.86 -17.64 2.60
CA GLY A 100 -11.28 -17.41 2.82
C GLY A 100 -11.61 -16.31 3.85
N LYS A 101 -10.62 -15.59 4.37
CA LYS A 101 -10.83 -14.42 5.21
C LYS A 101 -11.33 -13.25 4.37
N LYS A 102 -12.26 -12.47 4.92
CA LYS A 102 -12.92 -11.37 4.25
C LYS A 102 -12.29 -10.05 4.58
N ILE A 103 -12.10 -9.21 3.56
CA ILE A 103 -11.59 -7.85 3.71
C ILE A 103 -12.59 -6.84 3.15
N LEU A 104 -12.95 -5.85 3.97
CA LEU A 104 -13.70 -4.65 3.58
C LEU A 104 -12.72 -3.49 3.52
N VAL A 105 -12.70 -2.76 2.42
CA VAL A 105 -11.79 -1.63 2.21
C VAL A 105 -12.59 -0.34 2.11
N LEU A 106 -12.29 0.64 3.00
CA LEU A 106 -12.93 1.96 3.02
C LEU A 106 -11.82 3.02 3.09
N THR A 107 -11.52 3.68 1.97
CA THR A 107 -10.27 4.46 1.84
C THR A 107 -10.42 5.70 0.98
N TYR A 108 -9.53 6.66 1.19
CA TYR A 108 -9.27 7.80 0.28
C TYR A 108 -8.25 7.45 -0.80
N ASN A 109 -7.51 6.33 -0.66
CA ASN A 109 -6.51 5.95 -1.64
C ASN A 109 -7.17 5.43 -2.91
N HIS A 110 -6.65 5.85 -4.05
CA HIS A 110 -7.11 5.43 -5.38
C HIS A 110 -6.25 4.32 -5.99
N GLU A 111 -5.06 4.10 -5.46
CA GLU A 111 -4.10 3.08 -5.90
C GLU A 111 -3.96 2.00 -4.82
N LEU A 112 -4.65 0.90 -4.98
CA LEU A 112 -4.76 -0.17 -3.99
C LEU A 112 -4.22 -1.51 -4.46
N ASP A 113 -3.85 -1.65 -5.73
CA ASP A 113 -3.50 -2.94 -6.33
C ASP A 113 -2.38 -3.66 -5.58
N TRP A 114 -1.44 -2.92 -5.01
CA TRP A 114 -0.33 -3.46 -4.23
C TRP A 114 -0.78 -4.27 -3.00
N ILE A 115 -1.85 -3.85 -2.32
CA ILE A 115 -2.37 -4.55 -1.14
C ILE A 115 -3.47 -5.53 -1.50
N LEU A 116 -4.37 -5.17 -2.42
CA LEU A 116 -5.45 -6.02 -2.87
C LEU A 116 -4.92 -7.29 -3.53
N LYS A 117 -3.95 -7.15 -4.45
CA LYS A 117 -3.31 -8.29 -5.12
C LYS A 117 -2.67 -9.25 -4.12
N THR A 118 -1.92 -8.72 -3.16
CA THR A 118 -1.25 -9.53 -2.14
C THR A 118 -2.26 -10.26 -1.24
N ALA A 119 -3.35 -9.58 -0.85
CA ALA A 119 -4.43 -10.20 -0.08
C ALA A 119 -5.13 -11.32 -0.87
N MET A 120 -5.43 -11.11 -2.15
CA MET A 120 -6.02 -12.11 -3.04
C MET A 120 -5.08 -13.30 -3.25
N ASP A 121 -3.78 -13.07 -3.45
CA ASP A 121 -2.78 -14.13 -3.59
C ASP A 121 -2.66 -14.97 -2.31
N ALA A 122 -2.84 -14.35 -1.14
CA ALA A 122 -2.93 -15.04 0.14
C ALA A 122 -4.28 -15.77 0.37
N GLY A 123 -5.21 -15.69 -0.59
CA GLY A 123 -6.49 -16.38 -0.56
C GLY A 123 -7.59 -15.65 0.18
N MET A 124 -7.43 -14.35 0.45
CA MET A 124 -8.50 -13.52 1.04
C MET A 124 -9.56 -13.15 0.00
N GLU A 125 -10.77 -12.89 0.47
CA GLU A 125 -11.90 -12.42 -0.32
C GLU A 125 -12.12 -10.91 -0.07
N ILE A 126 -12.05 -10.10 -1.13
CA ILE A 126 -12.41 -8.69 -1.05
C ILE A 126 -13.92 -8.59 -1.21
N VAL A 127 -14.63 -8.19 -0.15
CA VAL A 127 -16.11 -8.22 -0.14
C VAL A 127 -16.73 -6.92 -0.62
N LYS A 128 -16.05 -5.79 -0.42
CA LYS A 128 -16.45 -4.48 -0.94
C LYS A 128 -15.27 -3.49 -0.85
N ILE A 129 -15.25 -2.54 -1.77
CA ILE A 129 -14.36 -1.38 -1.74
C ILE A 129 -15.23 -0.12 -1.75
N GLY A 130 -15.08 0.72 -0.74
CA GLY A 130 -15.66 2.05 -0.67
C GLY A 130 -14.55 3.11 -0.81
N ILE A 131 -14.63 3.93 -1.85
CA ILE A 131 -13.71 5.03 -2.05
C ILE A 131 -14.36 6.30 -1.51
N LEU A 132 -13.77 6.83 -0.45
CA LEU A 132 -14.16 8.09 0.14
C LEU A 132 -13.68 9.21 -0.77
N ASN A 133 -14.60 10.07 -1.20
CA ASN A 133 -14.24 11.19 -2.06
C ASN A 133 -13.44 12.22 -1.27
N PHE A 134 -12.23 12.48 -1.72
CA PHE A 134 -11.39 13.58 -1.26
C PHE A 134 -11.00 14.48 -2.44
N SER A 135 -11.98 14.93 -3.16
CA SER A 135 -11.98 16.03 -4.14
C SER A 135 -10.72 16.31 -4.95
N GLN A 136 -9.81 15.37 -5.18
CA GLN A 136 -8.62 15.64 -5.97
C GLN A 136 -8.27 14.51 -6.93
N ASP A 137 -8.53 14.77 -8.15
CA ASP A 137 -7.76 14.58 -9.38
C ASP A 137 -7.78 13.23 -10.06
N GLU A 138 -7.75 12.10 -9.43
CA GLU A 138 -7.73 10.82 -10.16
C GLU A 138 -8.72 9.83 -9.54
N GLY A 139 -9.69 9.36 -10.33
CA GLY A 139 -10.64 8.33 -9.89
C GLY A 139 -9.94 7.02 -9.54
N PHE A 140 -10.59 6.19 -8.76
CA PHE A 140 -10.10 4.84 -8.43
C PHE A 140 -9.76 4.07 -9.71
N ARG A 141 -8.56 3.50 -9.73
CA ARG A 141 -8.05 2.69 -10.83
C ARG A 141 -7.53 1.38 -10.32
N THR A 142 -7.77 0.32 -11.06
CA THR A 142 -7.25 -1.02 -10.76
C THR A 142 -7.04 -1.79 -12.05
N GLU A 143 -5.99 -2.59 -12.10
CA GLU A 143 -5.75 -3.60 -13.14
C GLU A 143 -6.27 -4.99 -12.70
N LEU A 144 -6.79 -5.11 -11.47
CA LEU A 144 -7.27 -6.36 -10.92
C LEU A 144 -8.70 -6.65 -11.38
N ASP A 145 -8.99 -7.91 -11.69
CA ASP A 145 -10.35 -8.39 -11.95
C ASP A 145 -11.10 -8.57 -10.62
N LEU A 146 -11.60 -7.45 -10.09
CA LEU A 146 -12.33 -7.42 -8.83
C LEU A 146 -13.75 -7.99 -9.02
N LYS A 147 -14.13 -8.95 -8.18
CA LYS A 147 -15.46 -9.56 -8.17
C LYS A 147 -16.40 -8.95 -7.14
N CYS A 148 -15.94 -7.92 -6.43
CA CYS A 148 -16.71 -7.25 -5.38
C CYS A 148 -17.30 -5.91 -5.87
N PRO A 149 -18.33 -5.38 -5.21
CA PRO A 149 -18.80 -4.03 -5.45
C PRO A 149 -17.72 -2.99 -5.13
N VAL A 150 -17.59 -1.99 -6.02
CA VAL A 150 -16.79 -0.80 -5.81
C VAL A 150 -17.74 0.40 -5.78
N GLU A 151 -17.79 1.11 -4.65
CA GLU A 151 -18.62 2.29 -4.45
C GLU A 151 -17.72 3.52 -4.38
N ILE A 152 -17.85 4.41 -5.38
CA ILE A 152 -17.17 5.72 -5.39
C ILE A 152 -18.06 6.70 -4.63
N ASP A 153 -17.46 7.71 -4.01
CA ASP A 153 -18.14 8.66 -3.12
C ASP A 153 -18.85 7.95 -1.95
N TYR A 154 -18.14 6.96 -1.38
CA TYR A 154 -18.67 6.15 -0.29
C TYR A 154 -19.02 7.01 0.92
N ASP A 155 -20.26 6.86 1.40
CA ASP A 155 -20.70 7.48 2.62
C ASP A 155 -20.21 6.70 3.86
N LYS A 156 -19.30 7.32 4.62
CA LYS A 156 -18.71 6.72 5.83
C LYS A 156 -19.72 6.31 6.91
N GLU A 157 -20.91 6.91 6.91
CA GLU A 157 -21.98 6.60 7.87
C GLU A 157 -22.55 5.19 7.62
N LYS A 158 -22.46 4.68 6.40
CA LYS A 158 -22.85 3.30 6.03
C LYS A 158 -21.90 2.23 6.55
N ARG A 159 -20.74 2.61 7.11
CA ARG A 159 -19.70 1.67 7.53
C ARG A 159 -20.22 0.57 8.46
N SER A 160 -20.98 0.94 9.48
CA SER A 160 -21.51 -0.02 10.46
C SER A 160 -22.47 -1.03 9.81
N GLU A 161 -23.31 -0.57 8.87
CA GLU A 161 -24.21 -1.42 8.09
C GLU A 161 -23.41 -2.38 7.20
N ASP A 162 -22.40 -1.90 6.50
CA ASP A 162 -21.56 -2.74 5.65
C ASP A 162 -20.74 -3.76 6.46
N VAL A 163 -20.23 -3.39 7.64
CA VAL A 163 -19.57 -4.33 8.55
C VAL A 163 -20.53 -5.44 9.00
N GLU A 164 -21.78 -5.11 9.35
CA GLU A 164 -22.78 -6.11 9.73
C GLU A 164 -23.19 -7.00 8.55
N ARG A 165 -23.32 -6.43 7.37
CA ARG A 165 -23.72 -7.12 6.15
C ARG A 165 -22.65 -8.08 5.64
N TYR A 166 -21.40 -7.61 5.52
CA TYR A 166 -20.32 -8.39 4.91
C TYR A 166 -19.53 -9.21 5.91
N LYS A 167 -19.61 -8.88 7.20
CA LYS A 167 -18.89 -9.55 8.31
C LYS A 167 -17.42 -9.78 7.98
N PRO A 168 -16.66 -8.70 7.70
CA PRO A 168 -15.26 -8.82 7.33
C PRO A 168 -14.41 -9.28 8.52
N ASP A 169 -13.37 -10.05 8.25
CA ASP A 169 -12.31 -10.35 9.22
C ASP A 169 -11.34 -9.17 9.36
N VAL A 170 -11.13 -8.43 8.27
CA VAL A 170 -10.27 -7.23 8.21
C VAL A 170 -11.06 -6.05 7.66
N LEU A 171 -11.05 -4.94 8.39
CA LEU A 171 -11.46 -3.63 7.91
C LEU A 171 -10.21 -2.81 7.63
N LEU A 172 -10.01 -2.44 6.37
CA LEU A 172 -8.87 -1.64 5.92
C LEU A 172 -9.33 -0.22 5.61
N THR A 173 -8.74 0.78 6.28
CA THR A 173 -9.19 2.18 6.19
C THR A 173 -8.02 3.15 6.33
N ASN A 174 -8.23 4.45 6.03
CA ASN A 174 -7.24 5.51 6.29
C ASN A 174 -7.48 6.29 7.59
N TYR A 175 -8.52 5.99 8.31
CA TYR A 175 -8.90 6.70 9.54
C TYR A 175 -9.15 5.71 10.67
N ALA A 176 -8.89 6.16 11.90
CA ALA A 176 -9.16 5.35 13.07
C ALA A 176 -10.66 4.98 13.10
N SER A 177 -10.95 3.69 13.15
CA SER A 177 -12.30 3.21 13.35
C SER A 177 -12.69 3.39 14.81
N SER A 178 -13.97 3.65 15.09
CA SER A 178 -14.47 3.62 16.46
C SER A 178 -14.41 2.18 16.98
N ILE A 179 -14.19 2.03 18.27
CA ILE A 179 -14.12 0.75 18.99
C ILE A 179 -15.38 -0.12 18.77
N ALA A 180 -16.46 0.46 18.27
CA ALA A 180 -17.73 -0.22 18.00
C ALA A 180 -17.71 -1.12 16.74
N ASP A 181 -16.69 -1.05 15.90
CA ASP A 181 -16.61 -1.91 14.72
C ASP A 181 -16.31 -3.35 15.16
N LYS A 182 -17.29 -4.23 15.01
CA LYS A 182 -17.23 -5.65 15.33
C LYS A 182 -16.38 -6.45 14.33
N VAL A 183 -15.19 -5.92 14.00
CA VAL A 183 -14.25 -6.58 13.11
C VAL A 183 -13.07 -7.15 13.89
N LYS A 184 -12.53 -8.25 13.42
CA LYS A 184 -11.41 -8.93 14.08
C LYS A 184 -10.12 -8.12 13.99
N ILE A 185 -9.88 -7.48 12.86
CA ILE A 185 -8.73 -6.62 12.61
C ILE A 185 -9.21 -5.32 11.96
N SER A 186 -8.92 -4.19 12.59
CA SER A 186 -9.01 -2.89 11.96
C SER A 186 -7.61 -2.38 11.70
N ASP A 187 -7.29 -2.09 10.45
CA ASP A 187 -5.95 -1.68 10.03
C ASP A 187 -5.99 -0.41 9.16
N ILE A 188 -4.89 0.30 9.13
CA ILE A 188 -4.80 1.60 8.44
C ILE A 188 -3.91 1.45 7.21
N ILE A 189 -4.41 1.91 6.06
CA ILE A 189 -3.61 2.08 4.85
C ILE A 189 -2.70 3.28 5.06
N PRO A 190 -1.37 3.12 5.00
CA PRO A 190 -0.47 4.25 5.10
C PRO A 190 -0.64 5.20 3.91
N MET A 191 -0.62 6.51 4.17
CA MET A 191 -0.63 7.53 3.11
C MET A 191 0.58 7.42 2.18
N CYS A 192 1.72 7.02 2.73
CA CYS A 192 2.95 6.76 1.99
C CYS A 192 3.40 5.34 2.29
N PRO A 193 2.93 4.34 1.54
CA PRO A 193 3.39 2.98 1.72
C PRO A 193 4.88 2.83 1.37
N ASP A 194 5.54 1.85 1.98
CA ASP A 194 6.91 1.50 1.63
C ASP A 194 7.01 1.17 0.13
N VAL A 195 8.07 1.61 -0.52
CA VAL A 195 8.31 1.28 -1.93
C VAL A 195 8.96 -0.10 -2.07
N GLY A 196 8.76 -0.73 -3.23
CA GLY A 196 9.41 -2.00 -3.57
C GLY A 196 8.53 -3.23 -3.40
N PHE A 197 9.15 -4.41 -3.50
CA PHE A 197 8.46 -5.70 -3.59
C PHE A 197 7.67 -6.11 -2.35
N GLU A 198 8.10 -5.67 -1.16
CA GLU A 198 7.61 -6.23 0.12
C GLU A 198 6.40 -5.52 0.74
N SER A 199 5.97 -4.38 0.22
CA SER A 199 4.98 -3.52 0.87
C SER A 199 3.69 -4.26 1.23
N GLY A 200 3.09 -4.94 0.27
CA GLY A 200 1.88 -5.72 0.48
C GLY A 200 2.11 -6.90 1.43
N ILE A 201 3.24 -7.60 1.28
CA ILE A 201 3.57 -8.77 2.08
C ILE A 201 3.65 -8.43 3.56
N LYS A 202 4.38 -7.38 3.95
CA LYS A 202 4.50 -6.97 5.35
C LYS A 202 3.15 -6.71 6.01
N THR A 203 2.23 -6.11 5.27
CA THR A 203 0.87 -5.85 5.77
C THR A 203 0.08 -7.15 5.95
N VAL A 204 0.12 -8.03 4.97
CA VAL A 204 -0.59 -9.32 5.00
C VAL A 204 0.02 -10.29 6.02
N GLU A 205 1.35 -10.26 6.24
CA GLU A 205 2.03 -10.97 7.33
C GLU A 205 1.51 -10.53 8.70
N ARG A 206 1.38 -9.22 8.91
CA ARG A 206 0.80 -8.67 10.14
C ARG A 206 -0.62 -9.17 10.36
N TRP A 207 -1.46 -9.19 9.33
CA TRP A 207 -2.82 -9.75 9.45
C TRP A 207 -2.81 -11.23 9.79
N ALA A 208 -1.95 -12.03 9.16
CA ALA A 208 -1.82 -13.47 9.48
C ALA A 208 -1.40 -13.69 10.92
N GLN A 209 -0.53 -12.86 11.47
CA GLN A 209 -0.13 -12.91 12.89
C GLN A 209 -1.32 -12.53 13.80
N LEU A 210 -2.02 -11.44 13.48
CA LEU A 210 -3.18 -11.00 14.27
C LEU A 210 -4.33 -12.00 14.21
N MET A 211 -4.54 -12.72 13.11
CA MET A 211 -5.53 -13.79 12.99
C MET A 211 -5.24 -14.98 13.93
N LYS A 212 -3.95 -15.27 14.18
CA LYS A 212 -3.52 -16.34 15.09
C LYS A 212 -3.67 -15.94 16.57
N LEU A 213 -3.60 -14.65 16.86
CA LEU A 213 -3.82 -14.16 18.22
C LEU A 213 -5.30 -14.30 18.53
N ASN A 214 -5.63 -15.35 19.32
CA ASN A 214 -6.99 -15.60 19.79
C ASN A 214 -7.33 -14.56 20.87
N ARG A 215 -7.60 -13.31 20.44
CA ARG A 215 -8.04 -12.24 21.35
C ARG A 215 -9.47 -12.52 21.83
N LYS A 216 -9.58 -13.37 22.83
CA LYS A 216 -10.69 -13.35 23.78
C LYS A 216 -10.37 -12.26 24.83
N GLY A 217 -10.50 -11.04 24.47
CA GLY A 217 -10.22 -9.93 25.35
C GLY A 217 -10.03 -8.72 24.47
N ASP A 218 -11.14 -8.12 24.10
CA ASP A 218 -11.11 -6.78 23.60
C ASP A 218 -10.86 -5.82 24.78
N TRP A 219 -10.62 -4.58 24.47
CA TRP A 219 -10.46 -3.48 25.43
C TRP A 219 -11.68 -3.32 26.37
N THR A 220 -12.81 -3.99 26.10
CA THR A 220 -13.98 -3.99 26.99
C THR A 220 -13.68 -4.74 28.26
N GLY A 221 -12.93 -5.85 28.20
CA GLY A 221 -12.44 -6.54 29.39
C GLY A 221 -11.47 -5.70 30.23
N ASP A 222 -10.57 -4.96 29.55
CA ASP A 222 -9.64 -4.04 30.24
C ASP A 222 -10.38 -2.81 30.80
N SER A 223 -11.40 -2.31 30.08
CA SER A 223 -12.27 -1.23 30.54
C SER A 223 -13.10 -1.63 31.76
N GLU A 224 -13.63 -2.85 31.79
CA GLU A 224 -14.32 -3.38 32.96
C GLU A 224 -13.37 -3.57 34.17
N LEU A 225 -12.15 -4.04 33.94
CA LEU A 225 -11.10 -4.14 34.94
C LEU A 225 -10.69 -2.75 35.44
N PHE A 226 -10.50 -1.79 34.53
CA PHE A 226 -10.17 -0.42 34.92
C PHE A 226 -11.28 0.22 35.72
N ASN A 227 -12.53 0.11 35.28
CA ASN A 227 -13.68 0.62 36.02
C ASN A 227 -13.82 -0.04 37.40
N LYS A 228 -13.55 -1.33 37.53
CA LYS A 228 -13.60 -2.06 38.80
C LYS A 228 -12.56 -1.58 39.82
N TYR A 229 -11.37 -1.16 39.35
CA TYR A 229 -10.26 -0.78 40.23
C TYR A 229 -10.10 0.73 40.43
N TYR A 230 -10.65 1.56 39.53
CA TYR A 230 -10.42 3.01 39.54
C TYR A 230 -11.71 3.86 39.60
N SER A 231 -12.89 3.26 39.66
CA SER A 231 -14.18 3.95 39.85
C SER A 231 -14.69 3.88 41.29
N GLY A 232 -13.76 3.92 42.25
CA GLY A 232 -14.08 3.99 43.70
C GLY A 232 -14.10 5.43 44.21
#